data_0e9dee18f36c32235fcd84942d14890d
#
_entry.id   0e9dee18f36c32235fcd84942d14890d
#
_cell.length_a   1.000
_cell.length_b   1.000
_cell.length_c   1.000
_cell.angle_alpha   90.00
_cell.angle_beta   90.00
_cell.angle_gamma   90.00
#
_symmetry.space_group_name_H-M   'P 1'
#
loop_
_entity.id
_entity.type
_entity.pdbx_description
1 polymer ?
#
loop_
_entity_poly.entity_id
_entity_poly.type
_entity_poly.pdbx_seq_one_letter_code
_entity_poly.pdbx_strand_id
1 'polypeptide(L)'
;MIIKHGLVVDPASGLSEHMDILVKNGKIARIAPEISEDSEEILEAGGLVVGPGLIDTHVHFRDPGFTYKEDIHTGAKASAKGGFTTVICMANTSPTVDNTDTLKDNLA
;
A
#
# COMPACT_ATOMS: atom_id res chain seq x y z
N MET A 1 4.63 -2.05 16.00
CA MET A 1 5.19 -3.14 15.16
C MET A 1 6.62 -2.82 14.77
N ILE A 2 7.49 -3.81 14.82
CA ILE A 2 8.86 -3.67 14.31
C ILE A 2 9.04 -4.63 13.14
N ILE A 3 9.49 -4.10 11.99
CA ILE A 3 9.92 -4.91 10.85
C ILE A 3 11.42 -5.12 11.02
N LYS A 4 11.86 -6.38 11.17
CA LYS A 4 13.24 -6.72 11.51
C LYS A 4 14.00 -7.37 10.37
N HIS A 5 15.28 -7.05 10.27
CA HIS A 5 16.29 -7.73 9.44
C HIS A 5 16.05 -7.67 7.92
N GLY A 6 15.19 -6.77 7.46
CA GLY A 6 14.96 -6.58 6.03
C GLY A 6 16.07 -5.77 5.36
N LEU A 7 16.29 -5.99 4.07
CA LEU A 7 17.03 -5.04 3.24
C LEU A 7 16.10 -3.87 2.93
N VAL A 8 16.30 -2.76 3.63
CA VAL A 8 15.48 -1.56 3.46
C VAL A 8 16.00 -0.75 2.29
N VAL A 9 15.15 -0.55 1.31
CA VAL A 9 15.45 0.22 0.10
C VAL A 9 14.49 1.41 0.03
N ASP A 10 15.04 2.61 0.08
CA ASP A 10 14.29 3.85 -0.11
C ASP A 10 14.99 4.72 -1.17
N PRO A 11 14.48 4.71 -2.41
CA PRO A 11 15.08 5.49 -3.49
C PRO A 11 15.10 6.99 -3.24
N ALA A 12 14.12 7.51 -2.48
CA ALA A 12 14.04 8.95 -2.21
C ALA A 12 15.20 9.45 -1.33
N SER A 13 15.66 8.65 -0.37
CA SER A 13 16.79 8.99 0.50
C SER A 13 18.11 8.34 0.06
N GLY A 14 18.08 7.45 -0.93
CA GLY A 14 19.22 6.65 -1.34
C GLY A 14 19.60 5.53 -0.37
N LEU A 15 18.74 5.21 0.59
CA LEU A 15 18.96 4.13 1.56
C LEU A 15 18.85 2.77 0.88
N SER A 16 19.84 1.90 1.12
CA SER A 16 19.83 0.50 0.70
C SER A 16 20.70 -0.30 1.68
N GLU A 17 20.14 -0.61 2.85
CA GLU A 17 20.88 -1.27 3.94
C GLU A 17 19.95 -2.18 4.74
N HIS A 18 20.55 -3.18 5.41
CA HIS A 18 19.83 -3.98 6.39
C HIS A 18 19.52 -3.13 7.63
N MET A 19 18.25 -2.93 7.88
CA MET A 19 17.72 -2.07 8.94
C MET A 19 16.49 -2.68 9.56
N ASP A 20 16.18 -2.24 10.77
CA ASP A 20 14.87 -2.42 11.40
C ASP A 20 14.02 -1.16 11.24
N ILE A 21 12.72 -1.34 11.16
CA ILE A 21 11.75 -0.24 11.04
C ILE A 21 10.73 -0.34 12.16
N LEU A 22 10.61 0.70 12.95
CA LEU A 22 9.56 0.83 13.97
C LEU A 22 8.37 1.58 13.37
N VAL A 23 7.21 0.93 13.39
CA VAL A 23 5.94 1.51 12.94
C VAL A 23 5.04 1.73 14.16
N LYS A 24 4.61 2.98 14.37
CA LYS A 24 3.65 3.37 15.41
C LYS A 24 2.57 4.27 14.84
N ASN A 25 1.32 4.01 15.20
CA ASN A 25 0.17 4.81 14.77
C ASN A 25 0.10 5.01 13.25
N GLY A 26 0.39 3.94 12.49
CA GLY A 26 0.38 3.98 11.03
C GLY A 26 1.51 4.78 10.38
N LYS A 27 2.55 5.14 11.14
CA LYS A 27 3.69 5.92 10.64
C LYS A 27 5.01 5.25 10.99
N ILE A 28 6.01 5.48 10.17
CA ILE A 28 7.39 5.10 10.47
C ILE A 28 7.91 6.03 11.57
N ALA A 29 8.15 5.47 12.75
CA ALA A 29 8.65 6.20 13.89
C ALA A 29 10.19 6.26 13.91
N ARG A 30 10.85 5.17 13.48
CA ARG A 30 12.32 5.10 13.45
C ARG A 30 12.80 4.05 12.46
N ILE A 31 13.93 4.32 11.82
CA ILE A 31 14.70 3.35 11.04
C ILE A 31 16.11 3.33 11.63
N ALA A 32 16.59 2.16 12.01
CA ALA A 32 17.89 2.00 12.63
C ALA A 32 18.46 0.60 12.36
N PRO A 33 19.78 0.39 12.47
CA PRO A 33 20.39 -0.93 12.26
C PRO A 33 19.81 -2.01 13.16
N GLU A 34 19.40 -1.66 14.37
CA GLU A 34 18.73 -2.57 15.29
C GLU A 34 17.76 -1.79 16.19
N ILE A 35 16.56 -2.30 16.33
CA ILE A 35 15.51 -1.76 17.17
C ILE A 35 15.00 -2.85 18.09
N SER A 36 14.97 -2.59 19.39
CA SER A 36 14.44 -3.49 20.41
C SER A 36 13.46 -2.74 21.29
N GLU A 37 12.19 -3.16 21.27
CA GLU A 37 11.12 -2.64 22.15
C GLU A 37 10.26 -3.80 22.63
N ASP A 38 10.10 -3.95 23.93
CA ASP A 38 9.60 -5.16 24.59
C ASP A 38 8.13 -5.49 24.31
N SER A 39 7.32 -4.55 23.91
CA SER A 39 5.86 -4.76 23.74
C SER A 39 5.39 -4.71 22.29
N GLU A 40 6.30 -4.66 21.32
CA GLU A 40 5.94 -4.51 19.93
C GLU A 40 5.79 -5.86 19.22
N GLU A 41 4.80 -5.94 18.33
CA GLU A 41 4.69 -7.03 17.38
C GLU A 41 5.89 -7.03 16.43
N ILE A 42 6.48 -8.19 16.19
CA ILE A 42 7.64 -8.32 15.30
C ILE A 42 7.21 -8.99 14.00
N LEU A 43 7.52 -8.33 12.88
CA LEU A 43 7.46 -8.89 11.55
C LEU A 43 8.88 -9.20 11.08
N GLU A 44 9.23 -10.46 10.99
CA GLU A 44 10.54 -10.90 10.52
C GLU A 44 10.63 -10.77 9.00
N ALA A 45 11.58 -9.98 8.52
CA ALA A 45 11.81 -9.72 7.11
C ALA A 45 13.21 -10.17 6.63
N GLY A 46 13.84 -11.07 7.38
CA GLY A 46 15.14 -11.61 6.99
C GLY A 46 15.10 -12.27 5.60
N GLY A 47 16.02 -11.89 4.72
CA GLY A 47 16.04 -12.35 3.33
C GLY A 47 15.06 -11.64 2.39
N LEU A 48 14.28 -10.68 2.89
CA LEU A 48 13.33 -9.92 2.10
C LEU A 48 13.81 -8.48 1.87
N VAL A 49 13.30 -7.88 0.81
CA VAL A 49 13.45 -6.45 0.54
C VAL A 49 12.24 -5.71 1.11
N VAL A 50 12.48 -4.65 1.85
CA VAL A 50 11.45 -3.79 2.43
C VAL A 50 11.58 -2.41 1.80
N GLY A 51 10.54 -1.95 1.16
CA GLY A 51 10.53 -0.65 0.49
C GLY A 51 9.19 0.06 0.64
N PRO A 52 9.07 1.27 0.11
CA PRO A 52 7.79 1.95 0.01
C PRO A 52 6.78 1.11 -0.78
N GLY A 53 5.51 1.21 -0.41
CA GLY A 53 4.44 0.59 -1.18
C GLY A 53 4.41 1.11 -2.61
N LEU A 54 4.08 0.24 -3.55
CA LEU A 54 4.02 0.60 -4.95
C LEU A 54 2.81 1.52 -5.24
N ILE A 55 2.96 2.39 -6.22
CA ILE A 55 1.90 3.31 -6.67
C ILE A 55 1.60 3.00 -8.13
N ASP A 56 0.32 2.75 -8.44
CA ASP A 56 -0.15 2.61 -9.80
C ASP A 56 -1.12 3.75 -10.13
N THR A 57 -0.75 4.56 -11.08
CA THR A 57 -1.52 5.75 -11.46
C THR A 57 -2.53 5.50 -12.58
N HIS A 58 -2.73 4.25 -12.98
CA HIS A 58 -3.63 3.93 -14.08
C HIS A 58 -4.24 2.52 -13.92
N VAL A 59 -5.29 2.41 -13.11
CA VAL A 59 -6.01 1.16 -12.91
C VAL A 59 -7.48 1.29 -13.32
N HIS A 60 -8.11 0.16 -13.66
CA HIS A 60 -9.53 0.08 -14.02
C HIS A 60 -10.24 -0.86 -13.06
N PHE A 61 -10.90 -0.33 -12.04
CA PHE A 61 -11.67 -1.13 -11.09
C PHE A 61 -13.09 -1.43 -11.56
N ARG A 62 -13.52 -0.87 -12.69
CA ARG A 62 -14.78 -1.22 -13.37
C ARG A 62 -16.05 -0.95 -12.58
N ASP A 63 -15.99 -0.24 -11.50
CA ASP A 63 -17.09 0.11 -10.62
C ASP A 63 -17.31 1.64 -10.64
N PRO A 64 -18.49 2.15 -10.95
CA PRO A 64 -19.75 1.44 -11.20
C PRO A 64 -19.91 0.92 -12.63
N GLY A 65 -20.90 0.06 -12.82
CA GLY A 65 -21.46 -0.36 -14.12
C GLY A 65 -20.84 -1.59 -14.75
N PHE A 66 -19.62 -1.96 -14.36
CA PHE A 66 -18.90 -3.12 -14.90
C PHE A 66 -18.44 -4.09 -13.81
N THR A 67 -19.17 -4.16 -12.71
CA THR A 67 -18.81 -4.96 -11.53
C THR A 67 -18.72 -6.46 -11.80
N TYR A 68 -19.29 -6.94 -12.89
CA TYR A 68 -19.11 -8.30 -13.36
C TYR A 68 -17.67 -8.60 -13.83
N LYS A 69 -16.89 -7.57 -14.14
CA LYS A 69 -15.46 -7.69 -14.48
C LYS A 69 -14.56 -7.51 -13.27
N GLU A 70 -14.84 -6.49 -12.48
CA GLU A 70 -14.10 -6.10 -11.28
C GLU A 70 -14.94 -5.14 -10.46
N ASP A 71 -14.78 -5.16 -9.14
CA ASP A 71 -15.31 -4.13 -8.25
C ASP A 71 -14.18 -3.51 -7.41
N ILE A 72 -14.48 -2.43 -6.68
CA ILE A 72 -13.49 -1.72 -5.88
C ILE A 72 -12.87 -2.62 -4.80
N HIS A 73 -13.66 -3.49 -4.17
CA HIS A 73 -13.16 -4.35 -3.11
C HIS A 73 -12.21 -5.43 -3.63
N THR A 74 -12.55 -6.08 -4.74
CA THR A 74 -11.69 -7.11 -5.33
C THR A 74 -10.46 -6.51 -5.97
N GLY A 75 -10.61 -5.36 -6.64
CA GLY A 75 -9.49 -4.61 -7.19
C GLY A 75 -8.52 -4.11 -6.12
N ALA A 76 -9.04 -3.61 -5.01
CA ALA A 76 -8.20 -3.19 -3.87
C ALA A 76 -7.44 -4.36 -3.24
N LYS A 77 -8.10 -5.52 -3.08
CA LYS A 77 -7.42 -6.73 -2.57
C LYS A 77 -6.33 -7.22 -3.50
N ALA A 78 -6.57 -7.23 -4.80
CA ALA A 78 -5.58 -7.62 -5.80
C ALA A 78 -4.37 -6.66 -5.77
N SER A 79 -4.64 -5.36 -5.69
CA SER A 79 -3.60 -4.33 -5.58
C SER A 79 -2.75 -4.53 -4.33
N ALA A 80 -3.38 -4.70 -3.17
CA ALA A 80 -2.68 -4.94 -1.91
C ALA A 80 -1.82 -6.21 -1.95
N LYS A 81 -2.33 -7.28 -2.53
CA LYS A 81 -1.57 -8.54 -2.70
C LYS A 81 -0.35 -8.36 -3.60
N GLY A 82 -0.42 -7.46 -4.57
CA GLY A 82 0.71 -7.09 -5.44
C GLY A 82 1.69 -6.11 -4.82
N GLY A 83 1.44 -5.61 -3.61
CA GLY A 83 2.30 -4.63 -2.94
C GLY A 83 1.97 -3.17 -3.28
N PHE A 84 0.83 -2.92 -3.91
CA PHE A 84 0.38 -1.57 -4.22
C PHE A 84 -0.39 -1.00 -3.04
N THR A 85 0.06 0.14 -2.54
CA THR A 85 -0.57 0.85 -1.41
C THR A 85 -1.36 2.07 -1.86
N THR A 86 -1.18 2.48 -3.10
CA THR A 86 -1.88 3.63 -3.69
C THR A 86 -2.18 3.32 -5.16
N VAL A 87 -3.42 3.56 -5.56
CA VAL A 87 -3.85 3.41 -6.95
C VAL A 87 -4.71 4.61 -7.36
N ILE A 88 -4.64 4.98 -8.64
CA ILE A 88 -5.52 6.00 -9.22
C ILE A 88 -6.40 5.30 -10.26
N CYS A 89 -7.70 5.23 -9.95
CA CYS A 89 -8.68 4.58 -10.81
C CYS A 89 -9.07 5.48 -11.97
N MET A 90 -9.19 4.90 -13.15
CA MET A 90 -9.73 5.59 -14.30
C MET A 90 -11.24 5.73 -14.19
N ALA A 91 -11.76 6.84 -14.69
CA ALA A 91 -13.17 7.22 -14.58
C ALA A 91 -14.07 6.65 -15.70
N ASN A 92 -13.55 5.75 -16.54
CA ASN A 92 -14.26 5.17 -17.67
C ASN A 92 -15.24 4.06 -17.26
N THR A 93 -16.18 4.39 -16.43
CA THR A 93 -17.20 3.54 -15.82
C THR A 93 -18.59 3.92 -16.34
N SER A 94 -19.65 3.26 -15.88
CA SER A 94 -21.02 3.57 -16.27
C SER A 94 -21.92 3.63 -15.01
N PRO A 95 -22.32 4.82 -14.56
CA PRO A 95 -21.98 6.15 -15.09
C PRO A 95 -20.49 6.50 -14.91
N THR A 96 -19.99 7.39 -15.75
CA THR A 96 -18.63 7.92 -15.61
C THR A 96 -18.47 8.64 -14.29
N VAL A 97 -17.34 8.41 -13.59
CA VAL A 97 -17.04 9.08 -12.32
C VAL A 97 -16.48 10.48 -12.62
N ASP A 98 -17.39 11.43 -12.82
CA ASP A 98 -17.08 12.81 -13.20
C ASP A 98 -17.74 13.85 -12.27
N ASN A 99 -18.36 13.39 -11.19
CA ASN A 99 -19.03 14.23 -10.20
C ASN A 99 -18.94 13.61 -8.80
N THR A 100 -19.25 14.43 -7.78
CA THR A 100 -19.14 14.02 -6.38
C THR A 100 -20.15 12.94 -5.97
N ASP A 101 -21.31 12.88 -6.58
CA ASP A 101 -22.34 11.91 -6.22
C ASP A 101 -21.93 10.50 -6.67
N THR A 102 -21.49 10.37 -7.91
CA THR A 102 -20.96 9.10 -8.43
C THR A 102 -19.69 8.66 -7.66
N LEU A 103 -18.84 9.61 -7.27
CA LEU A 103 -17.65 9.30 -6.47
C LEU A 103 -18.05 8.80 -5.07
N LYS A 104 -19.04 9.39 -4.43
CA LYS A 104 -19.52 8.92 -3.11
C LYS A 104 -20.12 7.52 -3.18
N ASP A 105 -20.86 7.21 -4.22
CA ASP A 105 -21.40 5.86 -4.44
C ASP A 105 -20.29 4.82 -4.54
N ASN A 106 -19.17 5.16 -5.17
CA ASN A 106 -18.00 4.29 -5.25
C ASN A 106 -17.29 4.09 -3.91
N LEU A 107 -17.34 5.06 -3.03
CA LEU A 107 -16.67 5.02 -1.72
C LEU A 107 -17.55 4.41 -0.62
N ALA A 108 -18.79 4.22 -0.90
CA ALA A 108 -19.74 3.58 0.03
C ALA A 108 -19.61 2.01 0.04
#